data_f6e0a282fffa42d94cd37d5b31c0db05
#
_entry.id   f6e0a282fffa42d94cd37d5b31c0db05
#
_cell.length_a   1.000
_cell.length_b   1.000
_cell.length_c   1.000
_cell.angle_alpha   90.00
_cell.angle_beta   90.00
_cell.angle_gamma   90.00
#
_symmetry.space_group_name_H-M   'P 1'
#
loop_
_entity.id
_entity.type
_entity.pdbx_description
1 polymer ?
#
loop_
_entity_poly.entity_id
_entity_poly.type
_entity_poly.pdbx_seq_one_letter_code
_entity_poly.pdbx_strand_id
1 'polypeptide(L)'
;MRGVSNEIEEAAKIDGAGYLRRYFYIMIPLCLPILLYVVVGAFGSNWSDFYGPLVYLRDSNSYTLAVAIYYDSITTNVAMESANVRKAAGVFISIPPALLFLLYQRKLVDGIQMGAVKA
;
A
#
# COMPACT_ATOMS: atom_id res chain seq x y z
N MET A 1 20.14 0.34 -0.17
CA MET A 1 20.45 1.21 -1.32
C MET A 1 21.64 0.71 -2.19
N ARG A 2 22.00 -0.55 -2.11
CA ARG A 2 23.10 -1.14 -2.91
C ARG A 2 22.69 -1.67 -4.31
N GLY A 3 21.53 -1.31 -4.82
CA GLY A 3 21.01 -1.82 -6.09
C GLY A 3 21.06 -0.85 -7.27
N VAL A 4 21.45 0.40 -7.04
CA VAL A 4 21.74 1.32 -8.14
C VAL A 4 23.17 1.04 -8.57
N SER A 5 23.41 0.74 -9.85
CA SER A 5 24.77 0.43 -10.31
C SER A 5 25.64 1.67 -10.10
N ASN A 6 26.76 1.50 -9.44
CA ASN A 6 27.74 2.58 -9.22
C ASN A 6 28.11 3.28 -10.53
N GLU A 7 28.03 2.57 -11.64
CA GLU A 7 28.28 3.06 -13.00
C GLU A 7 27.36 4.25 -13.39
N ILE A 8 26.07 4.19 -13.04
CA ILE A 8 25.11 5.29 -13.33
C ILE A 8 25.44 6.51 -12.48
N GLU A 9 25.84 6.29 -11.23
CA GLU A 9 26.21 7.38 -10.33
C GLU A 9 27.53 8.03 -10.74
N GLU A 10 28.50 7.24 -11.19
CA GLU A 10 29.78 7.75 -11.68
C GLU A 10 29.62 8.50 -13.01
N ALA A 11 28.82 8.00 -13.96
CA ALA A 11 28.52 8.70 -15.20
C ALA A 11 27.88 10.08 -14.92
N ALA A 12 26.92 10.14 -14.02
CA ALA A 12 26.28 11.41 -13.65
C ALA A 12 27.23 12.39 -12.92
N LYS A 13 28.27 11.88 -12.24
CA LYS A 13 29.34 12.70 -11.67
C LYS A 13 30.20 13.34 -12.75
N ILE A 14 30.56 12.54 -13.77
CA ILE A 14 31.37 13.01 -14.89
C ILE A 14 30.63 14.12 -15.67
N ASP A 15 29.30 13.98 -15.82
CA ASP A 15 28.43 14.98 -16.45
C ASP A 15 28.22 16.25 -15.60
N GLY A 16 28.88 16.37 -14.45
CA GLY A 16 28.81 17.55 -13.58
C GLY A 16 27.48 17.72 -12.82
N ALA A 17 26.66 16.67 -12.76
CA ALA A 17 25.39 16.73 -12.04
C ALA A 17 25.60 16.85 -10.53
N GLY A 18 25.11 17.93 -9.93
CA GLY A 18 25.15 18.14 -8.49
C GLY A 18 24.40 17.04 -7.72
N TYR A 19 24.73 16.86 -6.43
CA TYR A 19 24.16 15.80 -5.57
C TYR A 19 22.63 15.77 -5.55
N LEU A 20 21.97 16.92 -5.40
CA LEU A 20 20.50 17.02 -5.40
C LEU A 20 19.88 16.62 -6.74
N ARG A 21 20.51 17.02 -7.85
CA ARG A 21 20.03 16.67 -9.19
C ARG A 21 20.11 15.18 -9.43
N ARG A 22 21.21 14.51 -9.03
CA ARG A 22 21.33 13.04 -9.10
C ARG A 22 20.30 12.34 -8.25
N TYR A 23 20.03 12.84 -7.04
CA TYR A 23 19.04 12.25 -6.14
C TYR A 23 17.63 12.29 -6.71
N PHE A 24 17.15 13.45 -7.15
CA PHE A 24 15.77 13.59 -7.63
C PHE A 24 15.53 13.05 -9.03
N TYR A 25 16.49 13.16 -9.94
CA TYR A 25 16.29 12.78 -11.34
C TYR A 25 16.80 11.39 -11.70
N ILE A 26 17.65 10.79 -10.87
CA ILE A 26 18.20 9.46 -11.14
C ILE A 26 17.77 8.47 -10.05
N MET A 27 18.07 8.73 -8.79
CA MET A 27 17.84 7.76 -7.72
C MET A 27 16.35 7.54 -7.41
N ILE A 28 15.56 8.62 -7.28
CA ILE A 28 14.12 8.48 -6.97
C ILE A 28 13.38 7.74 -8.08
N PRO A 29 13.49 8.09 -9.38
CA PRO A 29 12.81 7.34 -10.43
C PRO A 29 13.19 5.87 -10.50
N LEU A 30 14.46 5.56 -10.25
CA LEU A 30 14.96 4.19 -10.26
C LEU A 30 14.44 3.37 -9.07
N CYS A 31 14.22 4.02 -7.91
CA CYS A 31 13.66 3.40 -6.72
C CYS A 31 12.11 3.43 -6.70
N LEU A 32 11.46 4.10 -7.64
CA LEU A 32 10.02 4.28 -7.66
C LEU A 32 9.21 2.98 -7.55
N PRO A 33 9.56 1.88 -8.25
CA PRO A 33 8.83 0.62 -8.13
C PRO A 33 8.85 0.05 -6.70
N ILE A 34 10.00 0.11 -6.04
CA ILE A 34 10.16 -0.36 -4.65
C ILE A 34 9.38 0.54 -3.70
N LEU A 35 9.44 1.85 -3.89
CA LEU A 35 8.67 2.81 -3.09
C LEU A 35 7.16 2.57 -3.23
N LEU A 36 6.67 2.36 -4.44
CA LEU A 36 5.27 2.03 -4.69
C LEU A 36 4.86 0.71 -4.01
N TYR A 37 5.70 -0.31 -4.06
CA TYR A 37 5.46 -1.58 -3.36
C TYR A 37 5.28 -1.36 -1.86
N VAL A 38 6.18 -0.61 -1.24
CA VAL A 38 6.10 -0.31 0.20
C VAL A 38 4.85 0.51 0.53
N VAL A 39 4.53 1.53 -0.26
CA VAL A 39 3.35 2.39 -0.04
C VAL A 39 2.05 1.61 -0.18
N VAL A 40 1.91 0.81 -1.23
CA VAL A 40 0.69 -0.01 -1.45
C VAL A 40 0.55 -1.06 -0.36
N GLY A 41 1.66 -1.70 0.05
CA GLY A 41 1.67 -2.67 1.14
C GLY A 41 1.31 -2.03 2.49
N ALA A 42 1.93 -0.90 2.83
CA ALA A 42 1.63 -0.17 4.06
C ALA A 42 0.17 0.33 4.09
N PHE A 43 -0.35 0.84 2.96
CA PHE A 43 -1.75 1.21 2.86
C PHE A 43 -2.66 0.01 3.13
N GLY A 44 -2.42 -1.12 2.46
CA GLY A 44 -3.23 -2.33 2.64
C GLY A 44 -3.23 -2.83 4.08
N SER A 45 -2.06 -2.85 4.74
CA SER A 45 -1.94 -3.26 6.14
C SER A 45 -2.71 -2.34 7.09
N ASN A 46 -2.59 -1.03 6.92
CA ASN A 46 -3.29 -0.06 7.78
C ASN A 46 -4.79 0.02 7.47
N TRP A 47 -5.18 -0.12 6.19
CA TRP A 47 -6.58 -0.11 5.79
C TRP A 47 -7.36 -1.30 6.34
N SER A 48 -6.71 -2.46 6.40
CA SER A 48 -7.29 -3.71 6.91
C SER A 48 -7.03 -3.93 8.40
N ASP A 49 -6.39 -2.97 9.09
CA ASP A 49 -6.11 -3.13 10.52
C ASP A 49 -7.40 -3.19 11.32
N PHE A 50 -7.56 -4.29 12.02
CA PHE A 50 -8.70 -4.59 12.87
C PHE A 50 -8.34 -4.55 14.35
N TYR A 51 -7.19 -5.13 14.72
CA TYR A 51 -6.83 -5.32 16.11
C TYR A 51 -6.47 -4.02 16.82
N GLY A 52 -5.73 -3.13 16.18
CA GLY A 52 -5.39 -1.84 16.75
C GLY A 52 -6.64 -1.03 17.11
N PRO A 53 -7.50 -0.72 16.13
CA PRO A 53 -8.74 -0.01 16.40
C PRO A 53 -9.67 -0.71 17.39
N LEU A 54 -9.77 -2.04 17.36
CA LEU A 54 -10.62 -2.80 18.30
C LEU A 54 -10.21 -2.61 19.76
N VAL A 55 -8.90 -2.54 20.03
CA VAL A 55 -8.37 -2.41 21.40
C VAL A 55 -8.41 -0.97 21.90
N TYR A 56 -8.10 -0.01 21.03
CA TYR A 56 -7.93 1.39 21.45
C TYR A 56 -9.18 2.26 21.28
N LEU A 57 -10.06 1.97 20.33
CA LEU A 57 -11.26 2.77 20.10
C LEU A 57 -12.42 2.27 20.96
N ARG A 58 -12.97 3.17 21.76
CA ARG A 58 -14.10 2.85 22.67
C ARG A 58 -15.40 3.52 22.22
N ASP A 59 -15.33 4.51 21.36
CA ASP A 59 -16.48 5.24 20.86
C ASP A 59 -16.90 4.72 19.50
N SER A 60 -18.18 4.36 19.37
CA SER A 60 -18.78 3.84 18.13
C SER A 60 -18.66 4.79 16.94
N ASN A 61 -18.61 6.10 17.18
CA ASN A 61 -18.44 7.09 16.13
C ASN A 61 -17.02 7.13 15.52
N SER A 62 -16.05 6.52 16.24
CA SER A 62 -14.65 6.48 15.83
C SER A 62 -14.24 5.14 15.22
N TYR A 63 -15.14 4.17 15.15
CA TYR A 63 -14.82 2.84 14.67
C TYR A 63 -14.41 2.86 13.19
N THR A 64 -13.35 2.11 12.88
CA THR A 64 -13.04 1.80 11.48
C THR A 64 -14.11 0.88 10.89
N LEU A 65 -14.22 0.84 9.56
CA LEU A 65 -15.21 0.00 8.89
C LEU A 65 -15.08 -1.48 9.28
N ALA A 66 -13.86 -1.98 9.45
CA ALA A 66 -13.61 -3.35 9.89
C ALA A 66 -14.16 -3.64 11.30
N VAL A 67 -13.93 -2.73 12.23
CA VAL A 67 -14.44 -2.85 13.61
C VAL A 67 -15.97 -2.68 13.66
N ALA A 68 -16.52 -1.76 12.89
CA ALA A 68 -17.97 -1.56 12.81
C ALA A 68 -18.70 -2.81 12.30
N ILE A 69 -18.19 -3.45 11.23
CA ILE A 69 -18.73 -4.71 10.71
C ILE A 69 -18.68 -5.82 11.77
N TYR A 70 -17.60 -5.89 12.55
CA TYR A 70 -17.47 -6.87 13.61
C TYR A 70 -18.52 -6.64 14.71
N TYR A 71 -18.65 -5.42 15.23
CA TYR A 71 -19.66 -5.12 16.25
C TYR A 71 -21.08 -5.34 15.76
N ASP A 72 -21.39 -4.96 14.53
CA ASP A 72 -22.68 -5.26 13.91
C ASP A 72 -22.94 -6.79 13.87
N SER A 73 -21.91 -7.58 13.60
CA SER A 73 -22.05 -9.04 13.54
C SER A 73 -22.36 -9.70 14.87
N ILE A 74 -21.93 -9.14 15.98
CA ILE A 74 -22.13 -9.71 17.34
C ILE A 74 -23.35 -9.11 18.06
N THR A 75 -23.76 -7.89 17.72
CA THR A 75 -24.88 -7.21 18.39
C THR A 75 -26.22 -7.46 17.71
N THR A 76 -26.21 -7.67 16.39
CA THR A 76 -27.45 -7.86 15.62
C THR A 76 -27.81 -9.33 15.50
N ASN A 77 -28.65 -9.79 16.43
CA ASN A 77 -29.20 -11.16 16.41
C ASN A 77 -30.23 -11.43 15.29
N VAL A 78 -30.51 -10.49 14.40
CA VAL A 78 -31.56 -10.61 13.36
C VAL A 78 -30.94 -10.96 12.01
N ALA A 79 -31.16 -12.16 11.63
CA ALA A 79 -30.35 -13.07 10.85
C ALA A 79 -30.22 -12.82 9.34
N MET A 80 -31.03 -12.04 8.66
CA MET A 80 -30.98 -12.01 7.19
C MET A 80 -30.70 -10.62 6.58
N GLU A 81 -31.27 -9.59 7.13
CA GLU A 81 -31.14 -8.23 6.60
C GLU A 81 -29.74 -7.67 6.84
N SER A 82 -29.19 -7.90 8.02
CA SER A 82 -27.80 -7.52 8.39
C SER A 82 -26.73 -8.32 7.63
N ALA A 83 -27.02 -9.54 7.20
CA ALA A 83 -26.08 -10.34 6.42
C ALA A 83 -25.74 -9.70 5.06
N ASN A 84 -26.73 -9.12 4.38
CA ASN A 84 -26.52 -8.45 3.10
C ASN A 84 -25.74 -7.14 3.26
N VAL A 85 -26.01 -6.39 4.33
CA VAL A 85 -25.26 -5.18 4.67
C VAL A 85 -23.81 -5.52 4.96
N ARG A 86 -23.51 -6.57 5.72
CA ARG A 86 -22.14 -7.04 5.98
C ARG A 86 -21.40 -7.46 4.71
N LYS A 87 -22.08 -8.17 3.80
CA LYS A 87 -21.49 -8.55 2.50
C LYS A 87 -21.17 -7.30 1.67
N ALA A 88 -22.10 -6.35 1.60
CA ALA A 88 -21.87 -5.08 0.91
C ALA A 88 -20.69 -4.31 1.51
N ALA A 89 -20.61 -4.19 2.84
CA ALA A 89 -19.52 -3.54 3.54
C ALA A 89 -18.17 -4.25 3.29
N GLY A 90 -18.15 -5.60 3.23
CA GLY A 90 -16.97 -6.37 2.84
C GLY A 90 -16.47 -6.08 1.43
N VAL A 91 -17.39 -5.85 0.48
CA VAL A 91 -17.04 -5.39 -0.87
C VAL A 91 -16.45 -3.98 -0.81
N PHE A 92 -17.09 -3.07 -0.08
CA PHE A 92 -16.59 -1.69 0.05
C PHE A 92 -15.18 -1.61 0.64
N ILE A 93 -14.88 -2.41 1.66
CA ILE A 93 -13.53 -2.43 2.26
C ILE A 93 -12.47 -2.94 1.29
N SER A 94 -12.84 -3.76 0.31
CA SER A 94 -11.92 -4.31 -0.69
C SER A 94 -11.64 -3.35 -1.86
N ILE A 95 -12.51 -2.36 -2.11
CA ILE A 95 -12.39 -1.46 -3.25
C ILE A 95 -11.10 -0.62 -3.23
N PRO A 96 -10.73 0.11 -2.15
CA PRO A 96 -9.55 0.97 -2.16
C PRO A 96 -8.23 0.22 -2.40
N PRO A 97 -7.94 -0.93 -1.73
CA PRO A 97 -6.74 -1.70 -2.04
C PRO A 97 -6.72 -2.25 -3.47
N ALA A 98 -7.87 -2.71 -3.97
CA ALA A 98 -7.99 -3.21 -5.34
C ALA A 98 -7.74 -2.10 -6.38
N LEU A 99 -8.28 -0.91 -6.18
CA LEU A 99 -8.04 0.24 -7.04
C LEU A 99 -6.56 0.64 -7.05
N LEU A 100 -5.92 0.70 -5.88
CA LEU A 100 -4.48 1.00 -5.80
C LEU A 100 -3.66 -0.06 -6.54
N PHE A 101 -3.99 -1.34 -6.36
CA PHE A 101 -3.30 -2.41 -7.08
C PHE A 101 -3.48 -2.26 -8.60
N LEU A 102 -4.70 -2.03 -9.11
CA LEU A 102 -4.97 -1.84 -10.52
C LEU A 102 -4.24 -0.64 -11.13
N LEU A 103 -4.14 0.46 -10.38
CA LEU A 103 -3.42 1.67 -10.85
C LEU A 103 -1.91 1.45 -10.94
N TYR A 104 -1.33 0.70 -10.01
CA TYR A 104 0.12 0.58 -9.89
C TYR A 104 0.69 -0.78 -10.33
N GLN A 105 -0.15 -1.77 -10.69
CA GLN A 105 0.28 -3.13 -11.04
C GLN A 105 1.40 -3.18 -12.09
N ARG A 106 1.33 -2.36 -13.15
CA ARG A 106 2.36 -2.34 -14.20
C ARG A 106 3.72 -1.92 -13.65
N LYS A 107 3.76 -0.85 -12.87
CA LYS A 107 5.00 -0.36 -12.25
C LYS A 107 5.55 -1.30 -11.17
N LEU A 108 4.67 -2.04 -10.48
CA LEU A 108 5.07 -3.06 -9.51
C LEU A 108 5.74 -4.25 -10.19
N VAL A 109 5.18 -4.72 -11.32
CA VAL A 109 5.75 -5.85 -12.09
C VAL A 109 7.11 -5.49 -12.69
N ASP A 110 7.23 -4.31 -13.30
CA ASP A 110 8.50 -3.83 -13.88
C ASP A 110 9.62 -3.77 -12.82
N GLY A 111 9.28 -3.37 -11.59
CA GLY A 111 10.25 -3.31 -10.49
C GLY A 111 10.74 -4.68 -10.02
N ILE A 112 9.89 -5.69 -10.03
CA ILE A 112 10.24 -7.06 -9.66
C ILE A 112 11.17 -7.67 -10.72
N GLN A 113 10.90 -7.45 -12.00
CA GLN A 113 11.74 -7.97 -13.09
C GLN A 113 13.17 -7.40 -13.06
N MET A 114 13.34 -6.12 -12.76
CA MET A 114 14.67 -5.51 -12.62
C MET A 114 15.46 -6.06 -11.42
N GLY A 115 14.78 -6.52 -10.36
CA GLY A 115 15.41 -7.17 -9.22
C GLY A 115 15.80 -8.63 -9.48
N ALA A 116 15.03 -9.36 -10.27
CA ALA A 116 15.23 -10.78 -10.55
C ALA A 116 16.34 -11.07 -11.57
N VAL A 117 16.66 -10.11 -12.45
CA VAL A 117 17.71 -10.28 -13.49
C VAL A 117 19.14 -10.16 -12.93
N LYS A 118 19.29 -9.79 -11.65
CA LYS A 118 20.60 -9.67 -10.97
C LYS A 118 20.92 -10.81 -9.99
N ALA A 119 20.17 -11.91 -10.04
CA ALA A 119 20.48 -13.11 -9.26
C ALA A 119 21.22 -14.14 -10.12
#